data_5fdef0e6c57768fdca3166566a915cd1
#
_entry.id   5fdef0e6c57768fdca3166566a915cd1
#
_cell.length_a   1.000
_cell.length_b   1.000
_cell.length_c   1.000
_cell.angle_alpha   90.00
_cell.angle_beta   90.00
_cell.angle_gamma   90.00
#
_symmetry.space_group_name_H-M   'P 1'
#
loop_
_entity.id
_entity.type
_entity.pdbx_description
1 polymer ?
#
loop_
_entity_poly.entity_id
_entity_poly.type
_entity_poly.pdbx_seq_one_letter_code
_entity_poly.pdbx_strand_id
1 'polypeptide(L)'
;MTVYTSHSESDTRRIGEKFAGTLRGGEVVLLSGDLGAGKTVFVRGVCGAFGVTGVRSPSFTLINEYESPSGLLIVHADLYRLDPDGVGATGLDEYAGSDGVITFVEWPERWRNPPGDAVRVHFEAVSESEREIMIEGGMSA
;
A
#
# COMPACT_ATOMS: atom_id res chain seq x y z
N MET A 1 -11.14 -13.44 1.91
CA MET A 1 -10.55 -12.73 0.76
C MET A 1 -11.63 -11.99 -0.01
N THR A 2 -11.34 -10.76 -0.39
CA THR A 2 -12.25 -9.95 -1.19
C THR A 2 -11.60 -9.68 -2.54
N VAL A 3 -12.36 -9.82 -3.63
CA VAL A 3 -11.86 -9.59 -4.98
C VAL A 3 -12.68 -8.48 -5.61
N TYR A 4 -11.98 -7.47 -6.13
CA TYR A 4 -12.60 -6.36 -6.87
C TYR A 4 -12.10 -6.38 -8.29
N THR A 5 -12.98 -5.99 -9.22
CA THR A 5 -12.60 -5.78 -10.61
C THR A 5 -12.58 -4.28 -10.89
N SER A 6 -11.49 -3.80 -11.45
CA SER A 6 -11.31 -2.40 -11.82
C SER A 6 -11.20 -2.30 -13.34
N HIS A 7 -11.93 -1.37 -13.93
CA HIS A 7 -11.91 -1.13 -15.38
C HIS A 7 -11.23 0.19 -15.75
N SER A 8 -10.74 0.93 -14.75
CA SER A 8 -10.11 2.24 -14.98
C SER A 8 -9.29 2.65 -13.77
N GLU A 9 -8.45 3.68 -13.92
CA GLU A 9 -7.76 4.27 -12.78
C GLU A 9 -8.75 4.82 -11.76
N SER A 10 -9.87 5.39 -12.22
CA SER A 10 -10.92 5.87 -11.33
C SER A 10 -11.50 4.75 -10.47
N ASP A 11 -11.71 3.58 -11.06
CA ASP A 11 -12.19 2.42 -10.30
C ASP A 11 -11.18 1.98 -9.25
N THR A 12 -9.92 1.88 -9.64
CA THR A 12 -8.85 1.50 -8.71
C THR A 12 -8.75 2.49 -7.56
N ARG A 13 -8.86 3.78 -7.84
CA ARG A 13 -8.84 4.82 -6.81
C ARG A 13 -10.02 4.65 -5.85
N ARG A 14 -11.22 4.40 -6.37
CA ARG A 14 -12.41 4.19 -5.54
C ARG A 14 -12.29 2.97 -4.65
N ILE A 15 -11.68 1.90 -5.17
CA ILE A 15 -11.42 0.70 -4.37
C ILE A 15 -10.46 1.05 -3.22
N GLY A 16 -9.43 1.86 -3.49
CA GLY A 16 -8.53 2.34 -2.45
C GLY A 16 -9.25 3.18 -1.40
N GLU A 17 -10.13 4.10 -1.82
CA GLU A 17 -10.93 4.91 -0.91
C GLU A 17 -11.79 4.03 0.02
N LYS A 18 -12.41 3.01 -0.54
CA LYS A 18 -13.21 2.07 0.22
C LYS A 18 -12.36 1.29 1.22
N PHE A 19 -11.20 0.84 0.78
CA PHE A 19 -10.26 0.12 1.63
C PHE A 19 -9.83 0.97 2.82
N ALA A 20 -9.65 2.28 2.61
CA ALA A 20 -9.25 3.19 3.69
C ALA A 20 -10.21 3.14 4.88
N GLY A 21 -11.48 2.84 4.64
CA GLY A 21 -12.47 2.72 5.70
C GLY A 21 -12.19 1.57 6.67
N THR A 22 -11.32 0.64 6.32
CA THR A 22 -10.94 -0.47 7.18
C THR A 22 -9.69 -0.18 8.00
N LEU A 23 -9.02 0.94 7.73
CA LEU A 23 -7.74 1.27 8.36
C LEU A 23 -7.94 2.22 9.54
N ARG A 24 -7.22 1.95 10.62
CA ARG A 24 -7.34 2.72 11.87
C ARG A 24 -6.02 3.34 12.31
N GLY A 25 -4.89 2.83 11.82
CA GLY A 25 -3.56 3.16 12.28
C GLY A 25 -2.91 1.92 12.88
N GLY A 26 -1.66 1.69 12.51
CA GLY A 26 -0.91 0.50 12.93
C GLY A 26 -0.88 -0.62 11.90
N GLU A 27 -1.69 -0.54 10.86
CA GLU A 27 -1.72 -1.60 9.84
C GLU A 27 -0.52 -1.53 8.92
N VAL A 28 -0.09 -2.69 8.46
CA VAL A 28 0.89 -2.84 7.39
C VAL A 28 0.18 -3.48 6.20
N VAL A 29 0.29 -2.87 5.04
CA VAL A 29 -0.36 -3.32 3.81
C VAL A 29 0.72 -3.67 2.80
N LEU A 30 0.76 -4.94 2.39
CA LEU A 30 1.75 -5.43 1.43
C LEU A 30 1.11 -5.45 0.05
N LEU A 31 1.69 -4.69 -0.88
CA LEU A 31 1.17 -4.52 -2.23
C LEU A 31 2.03 -5.32 -3.20
N SER A 32 1.43 -6.28 -3.89
CA SER A 32 2.14 -7.09 -4.87
C SER A 32 1.46 -6.99 -6.24
N GLY A 33 2.20 -7.31 -7.28
CA GLY A 33 1.73 -7.24 -8.65
C GLY A 33 2.75 -6.58 -9.54
N ASP A 34 2.56 -6.70 -10.85
CA ASP A 34 3.51 -6.18 -11.82
C ASP A 34 3.53 -4.66 -11.85
N LEU A 35 4.61 -4.10 -12.39
CA LEU A 35 4.72 -2.67 -12.64
C LEU A 35 3.54 -2.23 -13.51
N GLY A 36 2.94 -1.10 -13.18
CA GLY A 36 1.82 -0.58 -13.93
C GLY A 36 0.47 -1.22 -13.61
N ALA A 37 0.42 -2.10 -12.60
CA ALA A 37 -0.83 -2.77 -12.23
C ALA A 37 -1.77 -1.91 -11.37
N GLY A 38 -1.38 -0.69 -11.04
CA GLY A 38 -2.25 0.25 -10.32
C GLY A 38 -1.97 0.40 -8.83
N LYS A 39 -0.83 -0.08 -8.34
CA LYS A 39 -0.50 0.00 -6.91
C LYS A 39 -0.47 1.44 -6.40
N THR A 40 0.18 2.34 -7.14
CA THR A 40 0.24 3.75 -6.74
C THR A 40 -1.12 4.43 -6.80
N VAL A 41 -1.93 4.11 -7.80
CA VAL A 41 -3.28 4.65 -7.93
C VAL A 41 -4.14 4.24 -6.75
N PHE A 42 -4.01 2.99 -6.32
CA PHE A 42 -4.71 2.47 -5.15
C PHE A 42 -4.32 3.26 -3.88
N VAL A 43 -3.02 3.45 -3.68
CA VAL A 43 -2.52 4.22 -2.52
C VAL A 43 -3.01 5.67 -2.58
N ARG A 44 -3.08 6.27 -3.76
CA ARG A 44 -3.66 7.62 -3.92
C ARG A 44 -5.11 7.66 -3.45
N GLY A 45 -5.89 6.62 -3.76
CA GLY A 45 -7.26 6.54 -3.30
C GLY A 45 -7.35 6.45 -1.78
N VAL A 46 -6.51 5.62 -1.17
CA VAL A 46 -6.44 5.52 0.29
C VAL A 46 -6.07 6.86 0.91
N CYS A 47 -5.00 7.48 0.41
CA CYS A 47 -4.53 8.77 0.93
C CYS A 47 -5.58 9.86 0.78
N GLY A 48 -6.27 9.89 -0.36
CA GLY A 48 -7.33 10.86 -0.60
C GLY A 48 -8.47 10.76 0.42
N ALA A 49 -8.80 9.54 0.81
CA ALA A 49 -9.84 9.31 1.84
C ALA A 49 -9.40 9.86 3.21
N PHE A 50 -8.10 9.93 3.46
CA PHE A 50 -7.54 10.51 4.69
C PHE A 50 -7.22 12.00 4.55
N GLY A 51 -7.57 12.62 3.42
CA GLY A 51 -7.33 14.05 3.21
C GLY A 51 -5.92 14.38 2.73
N VAL A 52 -5.18 13.40 2.23
CA VAL A 52 -3.82 13.59 1.72
C VAL A 52 -3.84 13.66 0.20
N THR A 53 -3.22 14.70 -0.37
CA THR A 53 -3.10 14.88 -1.81
C THR A 53 -1.62 14.91 -2.20
N GLY A 54 -1.34 14.85 -3.49
CA GLY A 54 0.03 14.95 -3.98
C GLY A 54 0.84 13.67 -3.80
N VAL A 55 0.17 12.53 -3.71
CA VAL A 55 0.84 11.24 -3.56
C VAL A 55 1.63 10.90 -4.82
N ARG A 56 2.89 10.51 -4.64
CA ARG A 56 3.80 10.14 -5.71
C ARG A 56 4.31 8.73 -5.51
N SER A 57 4.69 8.08 -6.62
CA SER A 57 5.35 6.78 -6.54
C SER A 57 6.68 6.93 -5.78
N PRO A 58 6.99 6.02 -4.84
CA PRO A 58 8.26 6.05 -4.11
C PRO A 58 9.41 5.39 -4.88
N SER A 59 9.28 5.19 -6.19
CA SER A 59 10.26 4.46 -7.00
C SER A 59 11.67 5.05 -6.92
N PHE A 60 11.80 6.37 -6.74
CA PHE A 60 13.11 7.02 -6.68
C PHE A 60 13.51 7.39 -5.25
N THR A 61 12.55 7.54 -4.35
CA THR A 61 12.82 7.97 -2.97
C THR A 61 12.90 6.81 -2.00
N LEU A 62 12.44 5.64 -2.39
CA LEU A 62 12.31 4.41 -1.60
C LEU A 62 11.18 4.50 -0.59
N ILE A 63 11.08 5.57 0.17
CA ILE A 63 10.02 5.79 1.16
C ILE A 63 9.51 7.21 1.03
N ASN A 64 8.20 7.35 0.94
CA ASN A 64 7.51 8.63 1.03
C ASN A 64 6.64 8.63 2.29
N GLU A 65 6.59 9.76 2.98
CA GLU A 65 5.79 9.93 4.18
C GLU A 65 4.77 11.02 3.96
N TYR A 66 3.55 10.77 4.41
CA TYR A 66 2.45 11.75 4.29
C TYR A 66 1.75 11.85 5.63
N GLU A 67 1.59 13.07 6.13
CA GLU A 67 0.85 13.30 7.35
C GLU A 67 -0.58 13.70 7.01
N SER A 68 -1.55 12.99 7.56
CA SER A 68 -2.95 13.33 7.34
C SER A 68 -3.39 14.43 8.28
N PRO A 69 -4.46 15.19 7.93
CA PRO A 69 -5.00 16.22 8.82
C PRO A 69 -5.42 15.68 10.18
N SER A 70 -5.77 14.40 10.27
CA SER A 70 -6.18 13.76 11.52
C SER A 70 -5.00 13.30 12.37
N GLY A 71 -3.77 13.45 11.89
CA GLY A 71 -2.57 13.08 12.63
C GLY A 71 -2.03 11.68 12.35
N LEU A 72 -2.66 10.93 11.44
CA LEU A 72 -2.10 9.64 11.01
C LEU A 72 -0.92 9.88 10.08
N LEU A 73 0.13 9.08 10.25
CA LEU A 73 1.25 9.06 9.33
C LEU A 73 1.05 7.92 8.33
N ILE A 74 1.12 8.23 7.04
CA ILE A 74 1.04 7.23 5.99
C ILE A 74 2.42 7.09 5.37
N VAL A 75 2.95 5.88 5.40
CA VAL A 75 4.27 5.56 4.86
C VAL A 75 4.08 4.69 3.64
N HIS A 76 4.71 5.05 2.53
CA HIS A 76 4.66 4.30 1.28
C HIS A 76 6.08 3.96 0.87
N ALA A 77 6.43 2.69 0.91
CA ALA A 77 7.76 2.18 0.59
C ALA A 77 7.75 1.36 -0.69
N ASP A 78 8.81 1.47 -1.48
CA ASP A 78 9.02 0.66 -2.68
C ASP A 78 10.38 -0.01 -2.56
N LEU A 79 10.38 -1.33 -2.45
CA LEU A 79 11.59 -2.11 -2.23
C LEU A 79 12.17 -2.70 -3.53
N TYR A 80 11.62 -2.32 -4.68
CA TYR A 80 11.99 -2.91 -5.97
C TYR A 80 13.50 -2.89 -6.23
N ARG A 81 14.17 -1.79 -5.88
CA ARG A 81 15.60 -1.61 -6.17
C ARG A 81 16.51 -2.05 -5.05
N LEU A 82 15.96 -2.58 -3.95
CA LEU A 82 16.75 -2.97 -2.80
C LEU A 82 16.98 -4.46 -2.76
N ASP A 83 18.19 -4.85 -2.34
CA ASP A 83 18.41 -6.21 -1.89
C ASP A 83 17.75 -6.40 -0.53
N PRO A 84 17.35 -7.63 -0.17
CA PRO A 84 16.77 -7.86 1.15
C PRO A 84 17.64 -7.37 2.30
N ASP A 85 18.97 -7.39 2.13
CA ASP A 85 19.90 -6.89 3.14
C ASP A 85 19.86 -5.38 3.30
N GLY A 86 19.44 -4.65 2.26
CA GLY A 86 19.38 -3.20 2.28
C GLY A 86 18.11 -2.64 2.90
N VAL A 87 17.10 -3.48 3.12
CA VAL A 87 15.80 -3.01 3.59
C VAL A 87 15.88 -2.44 5.01
N GLY A 88 16.69 -3.05 5.88
CA GLY A 88 16.84 -2.59 7.25
C GLY A 88 17.33 -1.17 7.37
N ALA A 89 18.15 -0.71 6.42
CA ALA A 89 18.69 0.64 6.44
C ALA A 89 17.67 1.72 6.09
N THR A 90 16.50 1.32 5.57
CA THR A 90 15.45 2.28 5.21
C THR A 90 14.65 2.81 6.40
N GLY A 91 14.73 2.12 7.53
CA GLY A 91 13.88 2.44 8.69
C GLY A 91 12.49 1.84 8.64
N LEU A 92 12.24 0.97 7.65
CA LEU A 92 10.91 0.38 7.47
C LEU A 92 10.43 -0.36 8.71
N ASP A 93 11.33 -1.09 9.39
CA ASP A 93 10.96 -1.86 10.57
C ASP A 93 10.50 -0.97 11.74
N GLU A 94 10.98 0.27 11.81
CA GLU A 94 10.56 1.20 12.84
C GLU A 94 9.17 1.79 12.58
N TYR A 95 8.81 1.95 11.31
CA TYR A 95 7.47 2.43 10.95
C TYR A 95 6.41 1.34 11.10
N ALA A 96 6.75 0.13 10.66
CA ALA A 96 5.78 -0.94 10.52
C ALA A 96 5.19 -1.34 11.87
N GLY A 97 3.86 -1.27 11.97
CA GLY A 97 3.14 -1.66 13.17
C GLY A 97 3.12 -0.62 14.26
N SER A 98 3.74 0.56 14.07
CA SER A 98 3.71 1.63 15.06
C SER A 98 2.33 2.25 15.16
N ASP A 99 1.94 2.68 16.36
CA ASP A 99 0.64 3.32 16.57
C ASP A 99 0.52 4.58 15.72
N GLY A 100 -0.63 4.76 15.07
CA GLY A 100 -0.88 5.93 14.27
C GLY A 100 -0.16 5.93 12.93
N VAL A 101 0.49 4.84 12.55
CA VAL A 101 1.21 4.72 11.28
C VAL A 101 0.56 3.64 10.43
N ILE A 102 0.23 4.00 9.18
CA ILE A 102 -0.23 3.03 8.19
C ILE A 102 0.89 2.90 7.16
N THR A 103 1.38 1.67 6.96
CA THR A 103 2.53 1.41 6.12
C THR A 103 2.13 0.61 4.89
N PHE A 104 2.38 1.15 3.70
CA PHE A 104 2.19 0.45 2.43
C PHE A 104 3.56 0.06 1.89
N VAL A 105 3.73 -1.20 1.53
CA VAL A 105 5.02 -1.72 1.04
C VAL A 105 4.82 -2.38 -0.31
N GLU A 106 5.48 -1.85 -1.35
CA GLU A 106 5.53 -2.46 -2.68
C GLU A 106 6.75 -3.37 -2.75
N TRP A 107 6.64 -4.46 -3.48
CA TRP A 107 7.67 -5.50 -3.58
C TRP A 107 8.00 -6.10 -2.22
N PRO A 108 6.97 -6.57 -1.48
CA PRO A 108 7.16 -7.05 -0.11
C PRO A 108 8.02 -8.32 -0.01
N GLU A 109 8.20 -9.04 -1.11
CA GLU A 109 9.07 -10.22 -1.15
C GLU A 109 10.52 -9.90 -0.85
N ARG A 110 10.90 -8.62 -0.93
CA ARG A 110 12.25 -8.18 -0.56
C ARG A 110 12.39 -7.90 0.92
N TRP A 111 11.30 -7.91 1.65
CA TRP A 111 11.30 -7.68 3.10
C TRP A 111 11.29 -9.02 3.81
N ARG A 112 12.36 -9.29 4.57
CA ARG A 112 12.56 -10.63 5.16
C ARG A 112 11.53 -11.01 6.21
N ASN A 113 11.13 -10.06 7.03
CA ASN A 113 10.26 -10.33 8.17
C ASN A 113 9.06 -9.38 8.22
N PRO A 114 8.16 -9.45 7.23
CA PRO A 114 6.94 -8.64 7.32
C PRO A 114 6.07 -9.15 8.47
N PRO A 115 5.26 -8.28 9.07
CA PRO A 115 4.33 -8.71 10.13
C PRO A 115 3.39 -9.80 9.62
N GLY A 116 3.16 -10.81 10.47
CA GLY A 116 2.30 -11.93 10.10
C GLY A 116 0.83 -11.55 9.93
N ASP A 117 0.41 -10.45 10.55
CA ASP A 117 -0.96 -9.93 10.46
C ASP A 117 -1.14 -8.87 9.39
N ALA A 118 -0.14 -8.68 8.53
CA ALA A 118 -0.22 -7.70 7.44
C ALA A 118 -1.37 -8.01 6.49
N VAL A 119 -1.99 -6.95 6.00
CA VAL A 119 -2.98 -7.05 4.92
C VAL A 119 -2.22 -7.25 3.61
N ARG A 120 -2.67 -8.17 2.79
CA ARG A 120 -2.06 -8.41 1.48
C ARG A 120 -3.02 -7.97 0.40
N VAL A 121 -2.52 -7.13 -0.51
CA VAL A 121 -3.28 -6.67 -1.67
C VAL A 121 -2.50 -7.03 -2.91
N HIS A 122 -3.09 -7.88 -3.74
CA HIS A 122 -2.46 -8.32 -4.98
C HIS A 122 -3.19 -7.74 -6.17
N PHE A 123 -2.43 -7.19 -7.10
CA PHE A 123 -2.95 -6.57 -8.32
C PHE A 123 -2.58 -7.40 -9.52
N GLU A 124 -3.56 -7.74 -10.34
CA GLU A 124 -3.34 -8.51 -11.54
C GLU A 124 -3.95 -7.80 -12.74
N ALA A 125 -3.13 -7.58 -13.77
CA ALA A 125 -3.61 -7.01 -15.01
C ALA A 125 -4.26 -8.14 -15.83
N VAL A 126 -5.57 -8.03 -16.06
CA VAL A 126 -6.32 -9.01 -16.85
C VAL A 126 -6.28 -8.63 -18.32
N SER A 127 -6.32 -7.33 -18.61
CA SER A 127 -6.21 -6.78 -19.96
C SER A 127 -5.62 -5.38 -19.85
N GLU A 128 -5.54 -4.63 -20.95
CA GLU A 128 -5.04 -3.25 -20.92
C GLU A 128 -5.81 -2.36 -19.96
N SER A 129 -7.12 -2.57 -19.85
CA SER A 129 -7.99 -1.70 -19.05
C SER A 129 -8.56 -2.37 -17.82
N GLU A 130 -8.41 -3.69 -17.67
CA GLU A 130 -9.04 -4.40 -16.56
C GLU A 130 -8.00 -4.93 -15.59
N ARG A 131 -8.26 -4.73 -14.30
CA ARG A 131 -7.42 -5.22 -13.20
C ARG A 131 -8.28 -5.99 -12.21
N GLU A 132 -7.71 -7.03 -11.63
CA GLU A 132 -8.27 -7.66 -10.44
C GLU A 132 -7.45 -7.24 -9.23
N ILE A 133 -8.13 -6.89 -8.16
CA ILE A 133 -7.50 -6.46 -6.91
C ILE A 133 -8.02 -7.38 -5.82
N MET A 134 -7.12 -8.19 -5.28
CA MET A 134 -7.44 -9.20 -4.29
C MET A 134 -6.91 -8.76 -2.94
N ILE A 135 -7.79 -8.64 -1.95
CA ILE A 135 -7.45 -8.18 -0.61
C ILE A 135 -7.65 -9.33 0.36
N GLU A 136 -6.60 -9.65 1.12
CA GLU A 136 -6.59 -10.80 2.01
C GLU A 136 -5.96 -10.45 3.35
N GLY A 137 -6.52 -10.96 4.42
CA GLY A 137 -6.00 -10.81 5.77
C GLY A 137 -6.31 -9.47 6.41
N GLY A 138 -5.53 -9.13 7.43
CA GLY A 138 -5.65 -7.88 8.14
C GLY A 138 -6.82 -7.84 9.08
N MET A 139 -7.56 -6.74 9.00
CA MET A 139 -8.63 -6.46 9.89
C MET A 139 -9.70 -7.51 9.85
N SER A 140 -9.73 -8.34 10.81
CA SER A 140 -11.01 -8.92 11.11
C SER A 140 -11.79 -7.89 11.89
N ALA A 141 -12.95 -7.74 11.51
CA ALA A 141 -13.84 -6.86 12.24
C ALA A 141 -13.81 -7.18 13.73
#